data_96d98ad9134c33fab8c0265877448acd
#
_entry.id   96d98ad9134c33fab8c0265877448acd
#
_cell.length_a   1.000
_cell.length_b   1.000
_cell.length_c   1.000
_cell.angle_alpha   90.00
_cell.angle_beta   90.00
_cell.angle_gamma   90.00
#
_symmetry.space_group_name_H-M   'P 1'
#
loop_
_entity.id
_entity.type
_entity.pdbx_description
1 polymer ?
#
loop_
_entity_poly.entity_id
_entity_poly.type
_entity_poly.pdbx_seq_one_letter_code
_entity_poly.pdbx_strand_id
1 'polypeptide(L)'
;MKKIGNTGSFKKFYLNDQIYVDKTEYIYNLINNEARVFISRPRRFGKSLTLDTIATLFETGVEPYFKGTWIYDKWTEPTYPVFRLSFLNLDNSSMDLFKKQLNSKITEFANKISVKGYVEKTEPEDSILGLLEKLEEETCQIVILIDEYDYQLTSNINNDELYKQFQQKIKRIYANIKDKFAIKFLGITGVTRLKDVEIFSIGSDIRDITNASAYSQMIGFTRDEIKKYYIDYLKLASSYENNCSVDNVTDTQLESLLDRLAQNYDGYCFDEDYEKKVFCTWSVNTFLQSVVDKKKVQFGEYWYDNGGLPSILANYLQTHKLNALDYIDEDKTINIKVNDFKNPTSLTSINQNVLMCQTGYLTLRSPVYSKGFMTLGIPNSEVYNALFSLMALNIFDDTKLLSVNEQILTQSKDAGEILGLFNTVLNTVSYDNYPISSEAVVQQLLYMYLKGICNSVTAELHSSKG
;
A
#
# COMPACT_ATOMS: atom_id res chain seq x y z
N MET A 1 -14.68 2.40 25.50
CA MET A 1 -13.67 2.52 24.40
C MET A 1 -14.07 1.57 23.28
N LYS A 2 -14.32 2.09 22.05
CA LYS A 2 -14.64 1.25 20.89
C LYS A 2 -13.41 0.41 20.50
N LYS A 3 -13.62 -0.77 19.92
CA LYS A 3 -12.52 -1.67 19.53
C LYS A 3 -11.77 -1.15 18.31
N ILE A 4 -10.48 -1.43 18.22
CA ILE A 4 -9.69 -1.19 17.01
C ILE A 4 -10.10 -2.21 15.94
N GLY A 5 -10.32 -1.74 14.70
CA GLY A 5 -10.71 -2.57 13.57
C GLY A 5 -9.59 -2.65 12.53
N ASN A 6 -9.17 -3.89 12.20
CA ASN A 6 -8.25 -4.18 11.10
C ASN A 6 -8.96 -5.08 10.07
N THR A 7 -9.99 -4.55 9.40
CA THR A 7 -10.80 -5.29 8.43
C THR A 7 -10.98 -4.50 7.14
N GLY A 8 -11.08 -5.22 6.02
CA GLY A 8 -11.47 -4.64 4.72
C GLY A 8 -12.98 -4.50 4.53
N SER A 9 -13.81 -4.79 5.54
CA SER A 9 -15.27 -4.73 5.43
C SER A 9 -15.84 -3.60 6.28
N PHE A 10 -16.43 -2.60 5.63
CA PHE A 10 -17.03 -1.44 6.28
C PHE A 10 -18.17 -1.81 7.25
N LYS A 11 -19.04 -2.73 6.84
CA LYS A 11 -20.16 -3.19 7.69
C LYS A 11 -19.72 -3.75 9.03
N LYS A 12 -18.53 -4.37 9.10
CA LYS A 12 -17.98 -4.92 10.36
C LYS A 12 -17.64 -3.84 11.38
N PHE A 13 -17.29 -2.63 10.96
CA PHE A 13 -17.04 -1.52 11.89
C PHE A 13 -18.32 -1.16 12.66
N TYR A 14 -19.44 -1.10 11.98
CA TYR A 14 -20.73 -0.87 12.60
C TYR A 14 -21.17 -2.07 13.47
N LEU A 15 -21.15 -3.28 12.91
CA LEU A 15 -21.67 -4.48 13.58
C LEU A 15 -20.87 -4.87 14.82
N ASN A 16 -19.58 -4.60 14.85
CA ASN A 16 -18.68 -5.00 15.94
C ASN A 16 -18.30 -3.83 16.87
N ASP A 17 -18.96 -2.68 16.74
CA ASP A 17 -18.65 -1.45 17.49
C ASP A 17 -17.14 -1.09 17.42
N GLN A 18 -16.60 -1.04 16.22
CA GLN A 18 -15.21 -0.73 15.97
C GLN A 18 -15.02 0.75 15.58
N ILE A 19 -13.82 1.28 15.81
CA ILE A 19 -13.45 2.65 15.39
C ILE A 19 -13.33 2.66 13.86
N TYR A 20 -14.17 3.44 13.21
CA TYR A 20 -14.06 3.81 11.81
C TYR A 20 -13.59 5.27 11.72
N VAL A 21 -12.42 5.49 11.11
CA VAL A 21 -11.95 6.83 10.79
C VAL A 21 -12.70 7.30 9.55
N ASP A 22 -13.55 8.28 9.74
CA ASP A 22 -14.52 8.71 8.73
C ASP A 22 -13.86 9.41 7.54
N LYS A 23 -13.90 8.78 6.39
CA LYS A 23 -13.44 9.29 5.09
C LYS A 23 -14.59 9.56 4.11
N THR A 24 -15.82 9.55 4.60
CA THR A 24 -17.00 9.61 3.72
C THR A 24 -17.18 10.96 3.03
N GLU A 25 -16.58 12.04 3.53
CA GLU A 25 -16.52 13.32 2.82
C GLU A 25 -15.71 13.22 1.53
N TYR A 26 -14.54 12.56 1.56
CA TYR A 26 -13.76 12.30 0.36
C TYR A 26 -14.51 11.40 -0.63
N ILE A 27 -15.19 10.36 -0.13
CA ILE A 27 -15.98 9.44 -0.95
C ILE A 27 -17.14 10.18 -1.63
N TYR A 28 -17.85 11.04 -0.90
CA TYR A 28 -18.92 11.86 -1.44
C TYR A 28 -18.43 12.78 -2.56
N ASN A 29 -17.34 13.50 -2.31
CA ASN A 29 -16.74 14.39 -3.30
C ASN A 29 -16.22 13.61 -4.51
N LEU A 30 -15.64 12.41 -4.30
CA LEU A 30 -15.18 11.55 -5.38
C LEU A 30 -16.33 11.12 -6.29
N ILE A 31 -17.40 10.60 -5.74
CA ILE A 31 -18.55 10.09 -6.51
C ILE A 31 -19.27 11.22 -7.26
N ASN A 32 -19.35 12.41 -6.67
CA ASN A 32 -20.02 13.55 -7.32
C ASN A 32 -19.19 14.22 -8.42
N ASN A 33 -17.86 14.15 -8.30
CA ASN A 33 -16.98 14.82 -9.26
C ASN A 33 -16.45 13.89 -10.36
N GLU A 34 -16.40 12.58 -10.10
CA GLU A 34 -15.73 11.61 -10.95
C GLU A 34 -16.63 10.40 -11.20
N ALA A 35 -16.80 10.02 -12.44
CA ALA A 35 -17.56 8.82 -12.80
C ALA A 35 -16.66 7.57 -12.83
N ARG A 36 -15.38 7.72 -13.18
CA ARG A 36 -14.43 6.62 -13.33
C ARG A 36 -13.08 7.01 -12.80
N VAL A 37 -12.60 6.23 -11.84
CA VAL A 37 -11.37 6.56 -11.11
C VAL A 37 -10.43 5.38 -10.97
N PHE A 38 -9.16 5.71 -10.97
CA PHE A 38 -8.08 4.81 -10.58
C PHE A 38 -7.31 5.41 -9.41
N ILE A 39 -6.97 4.58 -8.42
CA ILE A 39 -6.10 4.98 -7.32
C ILE A 39 -5.16 3.83 -6.94
N SER A 40 -3.86 4.10 -6.91
CA SER A 40 -2.88 3.18 -6.33
C SER A 40 -2.39 3.67 -4.97
N ARG A 41 -2.16 2.72 -4.07
CA ARG A 41 -1.53 2.93 -2.74
C ARG A 41 -0.74 1.69 -2.37
N PRO A 42 0.29 1.80 -1.56
CA PRO A 42 0.95 0.64 -0.99
C PRO A 42 -0.02 -0.30 -0.27
N ARG A 43 0.40 -1.50 0.04
CA ARG A 43 -0.39 -2.43 0.86
C ARG A 43 -0.64 -1.85 2.25
N ARG A 44 -1.73 -2.27 2.92
CA ARG A 44 -2.05 -1.93 4.32
C ARG A 44 -2.51 -0.48 4.59
N PHE A 45 -2.84 0.30 3.56
CA PHE A 45 -3.35 1.68 3.72
C PHE A 45 -4.88 1.78 3.79
N GLY A 46 -5.64 0.75 3.42
CA GLY A 46 -7.11 0.77 3.48
C GLY A 46 -7.81 0.88 2.13
N LYS A 47 -7.14 0.56 0.99
CA LYS A 47 -7.77 0.54 -0.36
C LYS A 47 -9.05 -0.27 -0.42
N SER A 48 -8.97 -1.54 -0.01
CA SER A 48 -10.10 -2.48 -0.04
C SER A 48 -11.24 -2.00 0.87
N LEU A 49 -10.93 -1.39 2.03
CA LEU A 49 -11.92 -0.80 2.91
C LEU A 49 -12.62 0.39 2.23
N THR A 50 -11.88 1.25 1.54
CA THR A 50 -12.45 2.38 0.79
C THR A 50 -13.41 1.89 -0.29
N LEU A 51 -13.02 0.88 -1.09
CA LEU A 51 -13.92 0.27 -2.08
C LEU A 51 -15.13 -0.39 -1.42
N ASP A 52 -14.96 -1.09 -0.30
CA ASP A 52 -16.08 -1.73 0.41
C ASP A 52 -17.04 -0.69 1.03
N THR A 53 -16.51 0.48 1.45
CA THR A 53 -17.34 1.61 1.91
C THR A 53 -18.17 2.17 0.75
N ILE A 54 -17.55 2.42 -0.40
CA ILE A 54 -18.24 2.87 -1.63
C ILE A 54 -19.29 1.84 -2.05
N ALA A 55 -18.93 0.56 -2.07
CA ALA A 55 -19.84 -0.51 -2.42
C ALA A 55 -21.05 -0.59 -1.48
N THR A 56 -20.80 -0.50 -0.16
CA THR A 56 -21.89 -0.51 0.84
C THR A 56 -22.82 0.68 0.64
N LEU A 57 -22.27 1.87 0.37
CA LEU A 57 -23.05 3.08 0.14
C LEU A 57 -24.00 2.93 -1.07
N PHE A 58 -23.50 2.42 -2.19
CA PHE A 58 -24.34 2.19 -3.38
C PHE A 58 -25.33 1.03 -3.20
N GLU A 59 -24.96 -0.03 -2.47
CA GLU A 59 -25.83 -1.19 -2.28
C GLU A 59 -26.98 -0.93 -1.31
N THR A 60 -26.75 -0.15 -0.24
CA THR A 60 -27.69 -0.04 0.90
C THR A 60 -28.16 1.39 1.17
N GLY A 61 -27.57 2.39 0.53
CA GLY A 61 -27.68 3.77 0.98
C GLY A 61 -26.97 3.96 2.31
N VAL A 62 -27.37 4.97 3.08
CA VAL A 62 -26.72 5.30 4.36
C VAL A 62 -27.20 4.47 5.55
N GLU A 63 -28.39 3.94 5.49
CA GLU A 63 -28.94 3.09 6.59
C GLU A 63 -28.56 1.62 6.42
N PRO A 64 -28.27 0.91 7.52
CA PRO A 64 -28.05 1.42 8.87
C PRO A 64 -26.57 1.77 9.16
N TYR A 65 -25.65 1.57 8.20
CA TYR A 65 -24.21 1.45 8.43
C TYR A 65 -23.47 2.78 8.55
N PHE A 66 -24.02 3.87 7.99
CA PHE A 66 -23.33 5.17 7.95
C PHE A 66 -23.78 6.13 9.05
N LYS A 67 -24.59 5.69 10.00
CA LYS A 67 -25.04 6.54 11.11
C LYS A 67 -23.85 7.08 11.89
N GLY A 68 -23.79 8.42 12.02
CA GLY A 68 -22.71 9.12 12.70
C GLY A 68 -21.48 9.42 11.83
N THR A 69 -21.54 9.13 10.53
CA THR A 69 -20.53 9.58 9.56
C THR A 69 -20.96 10.88 8.89
N TRP A 70 -19.98 11.59 8.29
CA TRP A 70 -20.22 12.87 7.63
C TRP A 70 -21.23 12.81 6.48
N ILE A 71 -21.29 11.68 5.73
CA ILE A 71 -22.16 11.50 4.56
C ILE A 71 -23.62 11.23 4.91
N TYR A 72 -23.91 10.83 6.17
CA TYR A 72 -25.23 10.30 6.55
C TYR A 72 -26.41 11.18 6.14
N ASP A 73 -26.31 12.50 6.36
CA ASP A 73 -27.38 13.46 6.06
C ASP A 73 -27.24 14.09 4.65
N LYS A 74 -26.28 13.66 3.85
CA LYS A 74 -25.92 14.32 2.58
C LYS A 74 -26.12 13.44 1.34
N TRP A 75 -26.21 12.12 1.56
CA TRP A 75 -26.38 11.17 0.47
C TRP A 75 -27.83 11.07 0.02
N THR A 76 -28.10 11.36 -1.26
CA THR A 76 -29.43 11.38 -1.86
C THR A 76 -29.57 10.45 -3.07
N GLU A 77 -28.49 9.82 -3.51
CA GLU A 77 -28.51 8.90 -4.65
C GLU A 77 -29.29 7.62 -4.30
N PRO A 78 -29.99 7.02 -5.27
CA PRO A 78 -30.62 5.72 -5.09
C PRO A 78 -29.58 4.61 -4.92
N THR A 79 -30.03 3.42 -4.60
CA THR A 79 -29.17 2.23 -4.56
C THR A 79 -28.94 1.69 -5.96
N TYR A 80 -27.75 1.12 -6.17
CA TYR A 80 -27.33 0.51 -7.43
C TYR A 80 -26.75 -0.89 -7.16
N PRO A 81 -26.95 -1.85 -8.08
CA PRO A 81 -26.20 -3.11 -8.03
C PRO A 81 -24.70 -2.86 -8.16
N VAL A 82 -23.91 -3.53 -7.31
CA VAL A 82 -22.45 -3.37 -7.31
C VAL A 82 -21.77 -4.67 -7.73
N PHE A 83 -21.06 -4.63 -8.84
CA PHE A 83 -20.16 -5.70 -9.27
C PHE A 83 -18.79 -5.50 -8.62
N ARG A 84 -18.49 -6.33 -7.62
CA ARG A 84 -17.22 -6.31 -6.89
C ARG A 84 -16.31 -7.40 -7.42
N LEU A 85 -15.14 -7.02 -7.89
CA LEU A 85 -14.15 -7.91 -8.44
C LEU A 85 -12.79 -7.65 -7.76
N SER A 86 -12.20 -8.66 -7.11
CA SER A 86 -10.81 -8.63 -6.68
C SER A 86 -10.01 -9.59 -7.54
N PHE A 87 -8.98 -9.09 -8.19
CA PHE A 87 -8.12 -9.91 -9.04
C PHE A 87 -7.27 -10.88 -8.21
N LEU A 88 -7.02 -10.59 -6.94
CA LEU A 88 -6.37 -11.52 -6.01
C LEU A 88 -7.11 -12.87 -5.91
N ASN A 89 -8.44 -12.85 -6.08
CA ASN A 89 -9.29 -14.03 -5.96
C ASN A 89 -9.44 -14.79 -7.29
N LEU A 90 -8.72 -14.40 -8.34
CA LEU A 90 -8.70 -15.07 -9.63
C LEU A 90 -7.37 -15.80 -9.82
N ASP A 91 -7.42 -16.91 -10.54
CA ASP A 91 -6.22 -17.70 -10.82
C ASP A 91 -5.17 -16.88 -11.58
N ASN A 92 -3.91 -17.00 -11.15
CA ASN A 92 -2.79 -16.30 -11.76
C ASN A 92 -1.76 -17.24 -12.40
N SER A 93 -2.02 -18.56 -12.37
CA SER A 93 -1.13 -19.58 -12.91
C SER A 93 -1.51 -20.02 -14.32
N SER A 94 -2.76 -19.75 -14.74
CA SER A 94 -3.29 -20.20 -16.03
C SER A 94 -4.31 -19.20 -16.58
N MET A 95 -4.13 -18.83 -17.85
CA MET A 95 -5.06 -17.95 -18.57
C MET A 95 -6.46 -18.58 -18.70
N ASP A 96 -6.54 -19.89 -18.91
CA ASP A 96 -7.83 -20.57 -19.07
C ASP A 96 -8.61 -20.63 -17.77
N LEU A 97 -7.95 -20.88 -16.64
CA LEU A 97 -8.57 -20.83 -15.32
C LEU A 97 -9.01 -19.41 -14.97
N PHE A 98 -8.17 -18.41 -15.25
CA PHE A 98 -8.54 -17.00 -15.05
C PHE A 98 -9.80 -16.63 -15.83
N LYS A 99 -9.84 -16.95 -17.14
CA LYS A 99 -11.02 -16.69 -17.98
C LYS A 99 -12.27 -17.35 -17.43
N LYS A 100 -12.18 -18.63 -17.07
CA LYS A 100 -13.31 -19.39 -16.51
C LYS A 100 -13.82 -18.77 -15.22
N GLN A 101 -12.92 -18.43 -14.29
CA GLN A 101 -13.31 -17.85 -13.01
C GLN A 101 -13.92 -16.44 -13.18
N LEU A 102 -13.34 -15.62 -14.06
CA LEU A 102 -13.88 -14.29 -14.33
C LEU A 102 -15.26 -14.36 -15.00
N ASN A 103 -15.44 -15.25 -15.98
CA ASN A 103 -16.75 -15.51 -16.59
C ASN A 103 -17.79 -15.95 -15.56
N SER A 104 -17.41 -16.88 -14.66
CA SER A 104 -18.30 -17.31 -13.56
C SER A 104 -18.72 -16.13 -12.70
N LYS A 105 -17.82 -15.20 -12.35
CA LYS A 105 -18.14 -14.00 -11.56
C LYS A 105 -19.09 -13.06 -12.29
N ILE A 106 -18.89 -12.84 -13.59
CA ILE A 106 -19.79 -12.02 -14.42
C ILE A 106 -21.16 -12.67 -14.49
N THR A 107 -21.25 -13.96 -14.73
CA THR A 107 -22.49 -14.72 -14.84
C THR A 107 -23.24 -14.78 -13.51
N GLU A 108 -22.54 -15.03 -12.39
CA GLU A 108 -23.12 -14.98 -11.04
C GLU A 108 -23.75 -13.60 -10.76
N PHE A 109 -23.07 -12.54 -11.14
CA PHE A 109 -23.58 -11.18 -10.96
C PHE A 109 -24.79 -10.90 -11.85
N ALA A 110 -24.75 -11.25 -13.15
CA ALA A 110 -25.87 -11.09 -14.08
C ALA A 110 -27.12 -11.81 -13.59
N ASN A 111 -26.96 -13.03 -13.08
CA ASN A 111 -28.05 -13.83 -12.49
C ASN A 111 -28.59 -13.19 -11.20
N LYS A 112 -27.70 -12.70 -10.31
CA LYS A 112 -28.09 -12.03 -9.05
C LYS A 112 -28.99 -10.83 -9.29
N ILE A 113 -28.73 -10.05 -10.33
CA ILE A 113 -29.51 -8.86 -10.67
C ILE A 113 -30.60 -9.13 -11.74
N SER A 114 -30.74 -10.40 -12.15
CA SER A 114 -31.80 -10.91 -13.06
C SER A 114 -31.81 -10.21 -14.43
N VAL A 115 -30.64 -10.00 -15.06
CA VAL A 115 -30.52 -9.37 -16.39
C VAL A 115 -31.13 -10.27 -17.46
N LYS A 116 -32.16 -9.79 -18.14
CA LYS A 116 -32.86 -10.55 -19.18
C LYS A 116 -32.01 -10.70 -20.45
N GLY A 117 -31.97 -11.92 -20.94
CA GLY A 117 -31.29 -12.21 -22.22
C GLY A 117 -29.76 -12.15 -22.15
N TYR A 118 -29.16 -12.05 -20.94
CA TYR A 118 -27.71 -12.22 -20.79
C TYR A 118 -27.31 -13.66 -21.15
N VAL A 119 -26.22 -13.79 -21.92
CA VAL A 119 -25.62 -15.09 -22.28
C VAL A 119 -24.12 -14.97 -22.10
N GLU A 120 -23.55 -15.87 -21.27
CA GLU A 120 -22.11 -15.99 -21.09
C GLU A 120 -21.42 -16.26 -22.45
N LYS A 121 -20.29 -15.61 -22.67
CA LYS A 121 -19.42 -15.78 -23.85
C LYS A 121 -18.17 -16.56 -23.45
N THR A 122 -17.43 -17.02 -24.47
CA THR A 122 -16.15 -17.73 -24.25
C THR A 122 -15.10 -16.82 -23.61
N GLU A 123 -15.03 -15.57 -24.06
CA GLU A 123 -14.07 -14.59 -23.55
C GLU A 123 -14.73 -13.67 -22.52
N PRO A 124 -14.09 -13.41 -21.36
CA PRO A 124 -14.66 -12.58 -20.29
C PRO A 124 -14.94 -11.14 -20.73
N GLU A 125 -14.09 -10.58 -21.61
CA GLU A 125 -14.31 -9.24 -22.16
C GLU A 125 -15.58 -9.14 -22.99
N ASP A 126 -15.96 -10.22 -23.69
CA ASP A 126 -17.20 -10.27 -24.46
C ASP A 126 -18.43 -10.54 -23.57
N SER A 127 -18.22 -11.31 -22.48
CA SER A 127 -19.26 -11.55 -21.47
C SER A 127 -19.62 -10.27 -20.73
N ILE A 128 -18.64 -9.47 -20.31
CA ILE A 128 -18.90 -8.19 -19.63
C ILE A 128 -19.51 -7.17 -20.59
N LEU A 129 -19.06 -7.13 -21.85
CA LEU A 129 -19.66 -6.28 -22.89
C LEU A 129 -21.13 -6.63 -23.09
N GLY A 130 -21.46 -7.93 -23.29
CA GLY A 130 -22.83 -8.38 -23.46
C GLY A 130 -23.72 -8.10 -22.25
N LEU A 131 -23.17 -8.16 -21.03
CA LEU A 131 -23.89 -7.76 -19.82
C LEU A 131 -24.23 -6.26 -19.86
N LEU A 132 -23.23 -5.41 -20.16
CA LEU A 132 -23.43 -3.95 -20.18
C LEU A 132 -24.41 -3.53 -21.27
N GLU A 133 -24.36 -4.15 -22.47
CA GLU A 133 -25.32 -3.89 -23.55
C GLU A 133 -26.75 -4.22 -23.12
N LYS A 134 -26.95 -5.34 -22.44
CA LYS A 134 -28.28 -5.70 -21.91
C LYS A 134 -28.79 -4.75 -20.83
N LEU A 135 -27.91 -4.25 -19.98
CA LEU A 135 -28.26 -3.23 -18.98
C LEU A 135 -28.61 -1.89 -19.65
N GLU A 136 -27.91 -1.52 -20.73
CA GLU A 136 -28.23 -0.31 -21.51
C GLU A 136 -29.61 -0.43 -22.19
N GLU A 137 -29.96 -1.60 -22.76
CA GLU A 137 -31.29 -1.87 -23.31
C GLU A 137 -32.41 -1.70 -22.26
N GLU A 138 -32.15 -2.07 -21.00
CA GLU A 138 -33.06 -1.94 -19.86
C GLU A 138 -32.99 -0.57 -19.17
N THR A 139 -32.13 0.35 -19.63
CA THR A 139 -31.85 1.65 -19.00
C THR A 139 -31.40 1.52 -17.55
N CYS A 140 -30.74 0.41 -17.20
CA CYS A 140 -30.23 0.12 -15.87
C CYS A 140 -28.75 0.49 -15.74
N GLN A 141 -28.36 0.94 -14.56
CA GLN A 141 -26.96 1.24 -14.25
C GLN A 141 -26.44 0.41 -13.11
N ILE A 142 -25.15 0.09 -13.15
CA ILE A 142 -24.43 -0.64 -12.12
C ILE A 142 -23.18 0.12 -11.70
N VAL A 143 -22.66 -0.22 -10.54
CA VAL A 143 -21.34 0.20 -10.06
C VAL A 143 -20.36 -0.95 -10.26
N ILE A 144 -19.16 -0.67 -10.77
CA ILE A 144 -18.09 -1.64 -10.91
C ILE A 144 -16.91 -1.22 -10.01
N LEU A 145 -16.49 -2.12 -9.14
CA LEU A 145 -15.34 -1.91 -8.25
C LEU A 145 -14.34 -3.03 -8.42
N ILE A 146 -13.12 -2.68 -8.86
CA ILE A 146 -12.03 -3.62 -9.12
C ILE A 146 -10.90 -3.35 -8.13
N ASP A 147 -10.62 -4.33 -7.29
CA ASP A 147 -9.49 -4.29 -6.36
C ASP A 147 -8.32 -5.14 -6.87
N GLU A 148 -7.09 -4.69 -6.58
CA GLU A 148 -5.85 -5.38 -6.92
C GLU A 148 -5.74 -5.76 -8.41
N TYR A 149 -6.07 -4.80 -9.30
CA TYR A 149 -6.11 -4.97 -10.75
C TYR A 149 -4.81 -5.51 -11.34
N ASP A 150 -3.70 -5.25 -10.67
CA ASP A 150 -2.34 -5.56 -11.08
C ASP A 150 -1.82 -6.91 -10.56
N TYR A 151 -2.65 -7.67 -9.83
CA TYR A 151 -2.21 -8.90 -9.15
C TYR A 151 -1.67 -9.96 -10.12
N GLN A 152 -2.35 -10.22 -11.25
CA GLN A 152 -1.90 -11.20 -12.23
C GLN A 152 -0.57 -10.81 -12.89
N LEU A 153 -0.37 -9.52 -13.13
CA LEU A 153 0.86 -8.98 -13.71
C LEU A 153 2.02 -9.07 -12.71
N THR A 154 1.77 -8.63 -11.47
CA THR A 154 2.78 -8.62 -10.42
C THR A 154 3.23 -10.02 -10.00
N SER A 155 2.32 -10.99 -10.06
CA SER A 155 2.62 -12.39 -9.75
C SER A 155 3.38 -13.11 -10.87
N ASN A 156 3.28 -12.62 -12.10
CA ASN A 156 3.88 -13.25 -13.28
C ASN A 156 5.03 -12.44 -13.90
N ILE A 157 5.63 -11.50 -13.15
CA ILE A 157 6.71 -10.63 -13.66
C ILE A 157 7.92 -11.43 -14.22
N ASN A 158 8.17 -12.63 -13.72
CA ASN A 158 9.25 -13.51 -14.14
C ASN A 158 8.80 -14.56 -15.20
N ASN A 159 7.56 -14.49 -15.69
CA ASN A 159 7.01 -15.34 -16.74
C ASN A 159 6.50 -14.47 -17.89
N ASP A 160 7.37 -14.14 -18.83
CA ASP A 160 7.13 -13.22 -19.94
C ASP A 160 5.90 -13.58 -20.78
N GLU A 161 5.65 -14.88 -21.00
CA GLU A 161 4.54 -15.33 -21.83
C GLU A 161 3.20 -15.06 -21.11
N LEU A 162 3.09 -15.52 -19.88
CA LEU A 162 1.86 -15.37 -19.09
C LEU A 162 1.62 -13.91 -18.73
N TYR A 163 2.67 -13.13 -18.44
CA TYR A 163 2.59 -11.69 -18.24
C TYR A 163 1.95 -10.98 -19.44
N LYS A 164 2.44 -11.25 -20.66
CA LYS A 164 1.89 -10.64 -21.89
C LYS A 164 0.44 -11.07 -22.14
N GLN A 165 0.10 -12.32 -21.86
CA GLN A 165 -1.28 -12.80 -22.00
C GLN A 165 -2.21 -12.06 -21.03
N PHE A 166 -1.86 -11.93 -19.76
CA PHE A 166 -2.64 -11.16 -18.77
C PHE A 166 -2.75 -9.68 -19.14
N GLN A 167 -1.63 -9.08 -19.55
CA GLN A 167 -1.61 -7.68 -19.99
C GLN A 167 -2.62 -7.41 -21.13
N GLN A 168 -2.59 -8.24 -22.17
CA GLN A 168 -3.51 -8.13 -23.29
C GLN A 168 -4.97 -8.37 -22.86
N LYS A 169 -5.21 -9.31 -21.96
CA LYS A 169 -6.55 -9.64 -21.47
C LYS A 169 -7.13 -8.49 -20.65
N ILE A 170 -6.36 -7.97 -19.71
CA ILE A 170 -6.77 -6.84 -18.87
C ILE A 170 -7.05 -5.61 -19.73
N LYS A 171 -6.18 -5.32 -20.72
CA LYS A 171 -6.39 -4.24 -21.67
C LYS A 171 -7.72 -4.36 -22.43
N ARG A 172 -8.08 -5.55 -22.92
CA ARG A 172 -9.35 -5.80 -23.61
C ARG A 172 -10.56 -5.63 -22.70
N ILE A 173 -10.48 -6.10 -21.44
CA ILE A 173 -11.54 -5.90 -20.46
C ILE A 173 -11.81 -4.41 -20.26
N TYR A 174 -10.76 -3.59 -20.05
CA TYR A 174 -10.94 -2.15 -19.87
C TYR A 174 -11.45 -1.45 -21.12
N ALA A 175 -11.00 -1.85 -22.30
CA ALA A 175 -11.52 -1.30 -23.57
C ALA A 175 -13.03 -1.51 -23.71
N ASN A 176 -13.56 -2.65 -23.25
CA ASN A 176 -14.97 -2.99 -23.34
C ASN A 176 -15.86 -2.32 -22.28
N ILE A 177 -15.29 -1.92 -21.14
CA ILE A 177 -16.04 -1.19 -20.09
C ILE A 177 -15.93 0.33 -20.22
N LYS A 178 -15.02 0.80 -21.06
CA LYS A 178 -14.84 2.22 -21.33
C LYS A 178 -16.11 2.82 -21.96
N ASP A 179 -16.44 4.05 -21.55
CA ASP A 179 -17.53 4.88 -22.12
C ASP A 179 -18.94 4.25 -22.09
N LYS A 180 -19.18 3.20 -21.29
CA LYS A 180 -20.48 2.53 -21.18
C LYS A 180 -21.44 3.30 -20.27
N PHE A 181 -22.65 3.62 -20.79
CA PHE A 181 -23.71 4.32 -20.04
C PHE A 181 -24.24 3.47 -18.86
N ALA A 182 -24.25 2.14 -19.01
CA ALA A 182 -24.65 1.25 -17.94
C ALA A 182 -23.76 1.34 -16.66
N ILE A 183 -22.63 2.03 -16.72
CA ILE A 183 -21.73 2.17 -15.56
C ILE A 183 -21.96 3.52 -14.90
N LYS A 184 -22.62 3.53 -13.74
CA LYS A 184 -22.80 4.70 -12.87
C LYS A 184 -21.49 5.19 -12.27
N PHE A 185 -20.67 4.25 -11.77
CA PHE A 185 -19.36 4.52 -11.17
C PHE A 185 -18.41 3.35 -11.38
N LEU A 186 -17.18 3.65 -11.76
CA LEU A 186 -16.08 2.68 -11.87
C LEU A 186 -14.95 3.09 -10.94
N GLY A 187 -14.64 2.23 -9.97
CA GLY A 187 -13.50 2.40 -9.06
C GLY A 187 -12.47 1.27 -9.23
N ILE A 188 -11.23 1.62 -9.53
CA ILE A 188 -10.14 0.66 -9.74
C ILE A 188 -9.04 0.94 -8.73
N THR A 189 -8.56 -0.09 -8.03
CA THR A 189 -7.41 0.03 -7.13
C THR A 189 -6.33 -1.00 -7.43
N GLY A 190 -5.10 -0.66 -7.02
CA GLY A 190 -3.94 -1.53 -7.10
C GLY A 190 -2.78 -1.02 -6.27
N VAL A 191 -1.65 -1.71 -6.35
CA VAL A 191 -0.38 -1.28 -5.77
C VAL A 191 0.42 -0.51 -6.80
N THR A 192 0.51 -1.02 -8.02
CA THR A 192 1.28 -0.42 -9.10
C THR A 192 0.41 0.45 -10.00
N ARG A 193 1.06 1.38 -10.67
CA ARG A 193 0.48 2.21 -11.72
C ARG A 193 1.22 1.91 -13.02
N LEU A 194 0.57 1.19 -13.93
CA LEU A 194 1.18 0.71 -15.17
C LEU A 194 0.47 1.32 -16.37
N LYS A 195 1.24 1.95 -17.24
CA LYS A 195 0.71 2.58 -18.44
C LYS A 195 0.41 1.60 -19.58
N ASP A 196 1.14 0.50 -19.61
CA ASP A 196 1.05 -0.49 -20.69
C ASP A 196 -0.21 -1.38 -20.64
N VAL A 197 -0.98 -1.32 -19.56
CA VAL A 197 -2.35 -1.90 -19.51
C VAL A 197 -3.40 -1.00 -20.14
N GLU A 198 -2.99 0.17 -20.66
CA GLU A 198 -3.83 1.16 -21.35
C GLU A 198 -5.09 1.63 -20.58
N ILE A 199 -5.14 1.41 -19.27
CA ILE A 199 -6.18 2.01 -18.42
C ILE A 199 -6.17 3.55 -18.57
N PHE A 200 -4.96 4.10 -18.80
CA PHE A 200 -4.70 5.53 -18.92
C PHE A 200 -4.37 5.98 -20.35
N SER A 201 -4.85 5.25 -21.37
CA SER A 201 -4.59 5.64 -22.77
C SER A 201 -5.20 7.02 -23.10
N ILE A 202 -4.65 7.67 -24.13
CA ILE A 202 -5.19 8.93 -24.65
C ILE A 202 -6.67 8.73 -25.00
N GLY A 203 -7.54 9.56 -24.40
CA GLY A 203 -9.00 9.44 -24.53
C GLY A 203 -9.64 8.43 -23.56
N SER A 204 -8.91 7.93 -22.54
CA SER A 204 -9.54 7.25 -21.41
C SER A 204 -10.33 8.24 -20.57
N ASP A 205 -11.55 7.88 -20.21
CA ASP A 205 -12.38 8.62 -19.24
C ASP A 205 -12.08 8.27 -17.79
N ILE A 206 -11.10 7.37 -17.55
CA ILE A 206 -10.66 6.98 -16.21
C ILE A 206 -9.65 8.00 -15.70
N ARG A 207 -10.01 8.73 -14.65
CA ARG A 207 -9.13 9.68 -14.00
C ARG A 207 -8.24 8.99 -12.98
N ASP A 208 -6.93 9.15 -13.14
CA ASP A 208 -5.97 8.76 -12.12
C ASP A 208 -5.91 9.80 -11.01
N ILE A 209 -6.36 9.40 -9.81
CA ILE A 209 -6.37 10.26 -8.62
C ILE A 209 -5.27 9.88 -7.62
N THR A 210 -4.31 9.06 -8.02
CA THR A 210 -3.26 8.53 -7.13
C THR A 210 -2.52 9.64 -6.38
N ASN A 211 -2.16 10.72 -7.06
CA ASN A 211 -1.45 11.86 -6.43
C ASN A 211 -2.27 13.15 -6.42
N ALA A 212 -3.55 13.11 -6.74
CA ALA A 212 -4.40 14.29 -6.74
C ALA A 212 -4.57 14.84 -5.31
N SER A 213 -4.20 16.11 -5.09
CA SER A 213 -4.19 16.78 -3.78
C SER A 213 -5.55 16.73 -3.06
N ALA A 214 -6.65 16.74 -3.84
CA ALA A 214 -8.01 16.64 -3.29
C ALA A 214 -8.31 15.30 -2.61
N TYR A 215 -7.63 14.20 -3.04
CA TYR A 215 -7.86 12.84 -2.56
C TYR A 215 -6.63 12.23 -1.87
N SER A 216 -5.58 13.01 -1.65
CA SER A 216 -4.30 12.54 -1.13
C SER A 216 -4.42 11.93 0.28
N GLN A 217 -5.36 12.40 1.09
CA GLN A 217 -5.64 11.93 2.46
C GLN A 217 -6.88 11.02 2.57
N MET A 218 -7.53 10.66 1.46
CA MET A 218 -8.68 9.76 1.46
C MET A 218 -8.33 8.37 1.99
N ILE A 219 -7.12 7.89 1.69
CA ILE A 219 -6.59 6.59 2.12
C ILE A 219 -5.34 6.84 2.96
N GLY A 220 -5.31 6.33 4.18
CA GLY A 220 -4.33 6.65 5.23
C GLY A 220 -4.98 7.44 6.37
N PHE A 221 -4.26 7.64 7.49
CA PHE A 221 -4.72 8.46 8.61
C PHE A 221 -3.93 9.77 8.66
N THR A 222 -4.59 10.86 9.02
CA THR A 222 -3.93 12.11 9.41
C THR A 222 -3.68 12.14 10.91
N ARG A 223 -2.75 13.00 11.37
CA ARG A 223 -2.48 13.22 12.79
C ARG A 223 -3.76 13.63 13.56
N ASP A 224 -4.54 14.53 12.98
CA ASP A 224 -5.77 15.01 13.61
C ASP A 224 -6.84 13.93 13.73
N GLU A 225 -6.94 13.05 12.72
CA GLU A 225 -7.83 11.90 12.78
C GLU A 225 -7.39 10.90 13.85
N ILE A 226 -6.10 10.62 13.97
CA ILE A 226 -5.58 9.75 15.03
C ILE A 226 -5.90 10.37 16.40
N LYS A 227 -5.64 11.66 16.59
CA LYS A 227 -5.96 12.35 17.83
C LYS A 227 -7.46 12.32 18.12
N LYS A 228 -8.32 12.52 17.12
CA LYS A 228 -9.78 12.53 17.27
C LYS A 228 -10.37 11.16 17.58
N TYR A 229 -10.00 10.13 16.80
CA TYR A 229 -10.68 8.84 16.85
C TYR A 229 -10.05 7.86 17.84
N TYR A 230 -8.76 8.02 18.15
CA TYR A 230 -8.02 7.11 19.03
C TYR A 230 -7.59 7.76 20.35
N ILE A 231 -8.21 8.86 20.78
CA ILE A 231 -7.81 9.63 21.98
C ILE A 231 -7.73 8.76 23.23
N ASP A 232 -8.68 7.83 23.42
CA ASP A 232 -8.68 6.92 24.58
C ASP A 232 -7.48 5.98 24.58
N TYR A 233 -7.09 5.49 23.41
CA TYR A 233 -5.92 4.63 23.22
C TYR A 233 -4.61 5.38 23.40
N LEU A 234 -4.55 6.62 22.90
CA LEU A 234 -3.39 7.50 23.10
C LEU A 234 -3.19 7.85 24.58
N LYS A 235 -4.27 8.18 25.30
CA LYS A 235 -4.22 8.39 26.74
C LYS A 235 -3.77 7.14 27.50
N LEU A 236 -4.30 5.97 27.12
CA LEU A 236 -3.89 4.69 27.71
C LEU A 236 -2.39 4.42 27.47
N ALA A 237 -1.91 4.59 26.24
CA ALA A 237 -0.49 4.43 25.91
C ALA A 237 0.39 5.37 26.72
N SER A 238 0.03 6.66 26.74
CA SER A 238 0.77 7.67 27.50
C SER A 238 0.77 7.39 29.00
N SER A 239 -0.32 6.87 29.56
CA SER A 239 -0.41 6.51 30.98
C SER A 239 0.55 5.38 31.37
N TYR A 240 0.68 4.35 30.52
CA TYR A 240 1.64 3.26 30.74
C TYR A 240 3.08 3.75 30.68
N GLU A 241 3.39 4.65 29.75
CA GLU A 241 4.75 5.16 29.60
C GLU A 241 5.18 6.10 30.74
N ASN A 242 4.26 6.94 31.22
CA ASN A 242 4.54 7.91 32.27
C ASN A 242 4.19 7.42 33.68
N ASN A 243 3.78 6.15 33.82
CA ASN A 243 3.36 5.56 35.08
C ASN A 243 2.33 6.43 35.86
N CYS A 244 1.33 6.95 35.14
CA CYS A 244 0.27 7.79 35.71
C CYS A 244 -1.11 7.22 35.37
N SER A 245 -2.16 7.73 36.03
CA SER A 245 -3.53 7.40 35.64
C SER A 245 -3.90 8.03 34.29
N VAL A 246 -4.82 7.42 33.57
CA VAL A 246 -5.30 7.92 32.24
C VAL A 246 -5.83 9.35 32.34
N ASP A 247 -6.47 9.71 33.46
CA ASP A 247 -7.04 11.04 33.70
C ASP A 247 -5.96 12.11 33.95
N ASN A 248 -4.76 11.71 34.34
CA ASN A 248 -3.63 12.60 34.64
C ASN A 248 -2.69 12.78 33.44
N VAL A 249 -2.99 12.19 32.30
CA VAL A 249 -2.20 12.36 31.08
C VAL A 249 -2.38 13.79 30.56
N THR A 250 -1.24 14.50 30.40
CA THR A 250 -1.22 15.88 29.92
C THR A 250 -1.21 15.96 28.39
N ASP A 251 -1.64 17.10 27.84
CA ASP A 251 -1.58 17.34 26.40
C ASP A 251 -0.13 17.28 25.88
N THR A 252 0.84 17.73 26.63
CA THR A 252 2.27 17.64 26.26
C THR A 252 2.72 16.18 26.11
N GLN A 253 2.29 15.30 26.99
CA GLN A 253 2.60 13.87 26.88
C GLN A 253 1.92 13.21 25.67
N LEU A 254 0.68 13.62 25.36
CA LEU A 254 -0.03 13.16 24.17
C LEU A 254 0.67 13.61 22.89
N GLU A 255 1.05 14.89 22.80
CA GLU A 255 1.76 15.42 21.63
C GLU A 255 3.13 14.74 21.45
N SER A 256 3.88 14.50 22.55
CA SER A 256 5.15 13.75 22.51
C SER A 256 4.96 12.31 21.99
N LEU A 257 3.89 11.63 22.38
CA LEU A 257 3.57 10.30 21.86
C LEU A 257 3.21 10.37 20.38
N LEU A 258 2.41 11.36 19.95
CA LEU A 258 2.03 11.58 18.57
C LEU A 258 3.24 11.93 17.67
N ASP A 259 4.22 12.68 18.19
CA ASP A 259 5.45 12.99 17.46
C ASP A 259 6.27 11.71 17.19
N ARG A 260 6.38 10.82 18.18
CA ARG A 260 7.06 9.54 18.01
C ARG A 260 6.27 8.58 17.12
N LEU A 261 4.94 8.59 17.19
CA LEU A 261 4.10 7.89 16.22
C LEU A 261 4.36 8.38 14.80
N ALA A 262 4.48 9.70 14.62
CA ALA A 262 4.78 10.29 13.32
C ALA A 262 6.17 9.88 12.81
N GLN A 263 7.18 9.92 13.66
CA GLN A 263 8.53 9.47 13.30
C GLN A 263 8.54 8.01 12.82
N ASN A 264 7.72 7.15 13.41
CA ASN A 264 7.72 5.72 13.08
C ASN A 264 6.75 5.35 11.94
N TYR A 265 5.58 6.00 11.80
CA TYR A 265 4.50 5.49 10.95
C TYR A 265 3.87 6.51 10.00
N ASP A 266 4.25 7.81 10.09
CA ASP A 266 3.81 8.88 9.19
C ASP A 266 4.75 9.03 7.98
N GLY A 267 4.65 10.15 7.30
CA GLY A 267 5.58 10.61 6.28
C GLY A 267 5.21 10.20 4.87
N TYR A 268 4.23 9.35 4.67
CA TYR A 268 3.77 8.98 3.33
C TYR A 268 3.05 10.16 2.67
N CYS A 269 3.59 10.64 1.56
CA CYS A 269 3.02 11.71 0.76
C CYS A 269 2.47 11.17 -0.55
N PHE A 270 1.17 11.32 -0.73
CA PHE A 270 0.45 11.00 -1.98
C PHE A 270 -0.12 12.27 -2.62
N ASP A 271 0.41 13.41 -2.25
CA ASP A 271 -0.01 14.74 -2.68
C ASP A 271 0.99 15.28 -3.69
N GLU A 272 0.54 15.57 -4.92
CA GLU A 272 1.40 16.12 -5.97
C GLU A 272 1.99 17.48 -5.62
N ASP A 273 1.34 18.24 -4.72
CA ASP A 273 1.84 19.51 -4.21
C ASP A 273 2.80 19.36 -3.01
N TYR A 274 2.94 18.14 -2.48
CA TYR A 274 3.79 17.81 -1.33
C TYR A 274 3.40 18.53 -0.02
N GLU A 275 2.13 18.87 0.15
CA GLU A 275 1.65 19.57 1.35
C GLU A 275 1.10 18.62 2.42
N LYS A 276 0.53 17.49 2.00
CA LYS A 276 -0.25 16.58 2.85
C LYS A 276 0.42 15.22 2.96
N LYS A 277 0.50 14.74 4.21
CA LYS A 277 1.04 13.40 4.53
C LYS A 277 0.01 12.56 5.27
N VAL A 278 0.24 11.26 5.31
CA VAL A 278 -0.59 10.31 6.03
C VAL A 278 0.24 9.21 6.69
N PHE A 279 -0.28 8.68 7.77
CA PHE A 279 0.19 7.48 8.45
C PHE A 279 -0.28 6.22 7.74
N CYS A 280 0.50 5.14 7.83
CA CYS A 280 0.05 3.80 7.50
C CYS A 280 -1.03 3.36 8.51
N THR A 281 -2.23 3.07 8.03
CA THR A 281 -3.37 2.71 8.91
C THR A 281 -3.13 1.43 9.68
N TRP A 282 -2.48 0.46 9.06
CA TRP A 282 -2.15 -0.82 9.68
C TRP A 282 -1.16 -0.66 10.83
N SER A 283 -0.06 0.09 10.62
CA SER A 283 0.98 0.30 11.63
C SER A 283 0.43 0.99 12.86
N VAL A 284 -0.38 2.03 12.67
CA VAL A 284 -1.05 2.75 13.79
C VAL A 284 -1.99 1.82 14.56
N ASN A 285 -2.87 1.10 13.87
CA ASN A 285 -3.82 0.20 14.51
C ASN A 285 -3.12 -0.94 15.27
N THR A 286 -2.08 -1.53 14.66
CA THR A 286 -1.32 -2.62 15.28
C THR A 286 -0.50 -2.12 16.47
N PHE A 287 0.10 -0.94 16.37
CA PHE A 287 0.77 -0.30 17.50
C PHE A 287 -0.19 -0.12 18.69
N LEU A 288 -1.33 0.52 18.47
CA LEU A 288 -2.29 0.80 19.54
C LEU A 288 -2.86 -0.51 20.13
N GLN A 289 -3.11 -1.54 19.31
CA GLN A 289 -3.50 -2.85 19.79
C GLN A 289 -2.39 -3.49 20.64
N SER A 290 -1.13 -3.41 20.22
CA SER A 290 0.00 -3.95 20.95
C SER A 290 0.21 -3.29 22.32
N VAL A 291 -0.09 -1.99 22.42
CA VAL A 291 -0.07 -1.26 23.72
C VAL A 291 -1.10 -1.83 24.69
N VAL A 292 -2.32 -2.14 24.20
CA VAL A 292 -3.36 -2.77 25.04
C VAL A 292 -2.93 -4.13 25.51
N ASP A 293 -2.40 -4.96 24.60
CA ASP A 293 -2.06 -6.35 24.88
C ASP A 293 -0.84 -6.46 25.81
N LYS A 294 0.19 -5.63 25.59
CA LYS A 294 1.47 -5.67 26.32
C LYS A 294 1.53 -4.73 27.54
N LYS A 295 0.59 -3.80 27.66
CA LYS A 295 0.55 -2.73 28.67
C LYS A 295 1.85 -1.90 28.73
N LYS A 296 2.46 -1.69 27.59
CA LYS A 296 3.67 -0.87 27.40
C LYS A 296 3.71 -0.27 26.00
N VAL A 297 4.39 0.86 25.86
CA VAL A 297 4.69 1.49 24.56
C VAL A 297 5.94 0.84 23.97
N GLN A 298 5.79 0.26 22.80
CA GLN A 298 6.89 -0.32 22.04
C GLN A 298 6.58 -0.15 20.55
N PHE A 299 7.41 0.63 19.87
CA PHE A 299 7.34 0.76 18.41
C PHE A 299 7.93 -0.49 17.76
N GLY A 300 7.31 -0.97 16.70
CA GLY A 300 7.70 -2.18 15.96
C GLY A 300 7.53 -2.01 14.45
N GLU A 301 8.02 -2.98 13.70
CA GLU A 301 7.97 -2.99 12.22
C GLU A 301 6.71 -3.69 11.72
N TYR A 302 5.55 -3.20 12.14
CA TYR A 302 4.25 -3.85 11.93
C TYR A 302 3.83 -3.96 10.46
N TRP A 303 4.25 -2.99 9.63
CA TRP A 303 3.96 -3.00 8.21
C TRP A 303 4.69 -4.12 7.49
N TYR A 304 5.99 -4.29 7.75
CA TYR A 304 6.85 -5.28 7.12
C TYR A 304 6.53 -6.71 7.61
N ASP A 305 6.48 -6.94 8.90
CA ASP A 305 6.25 -8.26 9.53
C ASP A 305 4.94 -8.90 9.08
N ASN A 306 3.95 -8.10 8.71
CA ASN A 306 2.62 -8.57 8.30
C ASN A 306 2.38 -8.52 6.77
N GLY A 307 3.43 -8.70 5.97
CA GLY A 307 3.33 -8.80 4.53
C GLY A 307 3.38 -7.44 3.81
N GLY A 308 4.12 -6.49 4.38
CA GLY A 308 4.47 -5.22 3.73
C GLY A 308 5.36 -5.41 2.50
N LEU A 309 6.14 -6.52 2.44
CA LEU A 309 6.89 -6.87 1.22
C LEU A 309 5.92 -7.33 0.14
N PRO A 310 5.66 -6.51 -0.89
CA PRO A 310 4.81 -6.92 -1.98
C PRO A 310 5.51 -8.01 -2.79
N SER A 311 4.75 -9.03 -3.23
CA SER A 311 5.28 -10.09 -4.11
C SER A 311 5.98 -9.54 -5.35
N ILE A 312 5.50 -8.41 -5.88
CA ILE A 312 6.13 -7.72 -7.01
C ILE A 312 7.57 -7.31 -6.70
N LEU A 313 7.82 -6.69 -5.53
CA LEU A 313 9.16 -6.25 -5.17
C LEU A 313 10.06 -7.45 -4.89
N ALA A 314 9.55 -8.47 -4.19
CA ALA A 314 10.29 -9.72 -3.98
C ALA A 314 10.69 -10.38 -5.31
N ASN A 315 9.75 -10.48 -6.26
CA ASN A 315 10.02 -11.05 -7.58
C ASN A 315 10.98 -10.18 -8.41
N TYR A 316 10.83 -8.85 -8.35
CA TYR A 316 11.73 -7.92 -9.03
C TYR A 316 13.18 -8.05 -8.52
N LEU A 317 13.35 -8.17 -7.22
CA LEU A 317 14.67 -8.29 -6.59
C LEU A 317 15.38 -9.63 -6.84
N GLN A 318 14.68 -10.66 -7.34
CA GLN A 318 15.33 -11.90 -7.80
C GLN A 318 16.25 -11.67 -9.01
N THR A 319 15.94 -10.68 -9.84
CA THR A 319 16.68 -10.36 -11.07
C THR A 319 17.36 -9.00 -11.05
N HIS A 320 17.04 -8.14 -10.09
CA HIS A 320 17.56 -6.78 -9.94
C HIS A 320 18.12 -6.58 -8.54
N LYS A 321 19.25 -5.88 -8.45
CA LYS A 321 19.92 -5.62 -7.17
C LYS A 321 19.72 -4.19 -6.72
N LEU A 322 19.44 -4.01 -5.44
CA LEU A 322 19.43 -2.70 -4.81
C LEU A 322 20.86 -2.24 -4.54
N ASN A 323 21.16 -1.00 -4.88
CA ASN A 323 22.38 -0.37 -4.40
C ASN A 323 22.13 0.16 -2.98
N ALA A 324 22.71 -0.50 -2.00
CA ALA A 324 22.51 -0.17 -0.59
C ALA A 324 22.93 1.27 -0.24
N LEU A 325 23.95 1.82 -0.93
CA LEU A 325 24.41 3.21 -0.72
C LEU A 325 23.32 4.25 -0.98
N ASP A 326 22.35 3.94 -1.82
CA ASP A 326 21.28 4.87 -2.13
C ASP A 326 20.30 5.04 -0.97
N TYR A 327 20.31 4.12 0.01
CA TYR A 327 19.32 4.03 1.08
C TYR A 327 19.91 4.04 2.50
N ILE A 328 21.23 4.21 2.65
CA ILE A 328 21.94 4.19 3.95
C ILE A 328 21.49 5.33 4.88
N ASP A 329 21.21 6.49 4.31
CA ASP A 329 20.82 7.68 5.06
C ASP A 329 19.30 7.84 4.99
N GLU A 330 18.63 7.85 6.15
CA GLU A 330 17.18 8.01 6.26
C GLU A 330 16.70 9.33 5.63
N ASP A 331 17.53 10.38 5.71
CA ASP A 331 17.22 11.70 5.17
C ASP A 331 17.62 11.89 3.70
N LYS A 332 18.31 10.90 3.13
CA LYS A 332 18.76 10.99 1.74
C LYS A 332 17.60 11.01 0.77
N THR A 333 17.64 11.92 -0.17
CA THR A 333 16.68 12.01 -1.26
C THR A 333 17.27 11.48 -2.57
N ILE A 334 16.41 10.85 -3.38
CA ILE A 334 16.75 10.25 -4.66
C ILE A 334 16.04 11.04 -5.76
N ASN A 335 16.83 11.57 -6.71
CA ASN A 335 16.30 12.30 -7.85
C ASN A 335 15.82 11.34 -8.94
N ILE A 336 14.58 11.50 -9.40
CA ILE A 336 14.03 10.78 -10.54
C ILE A 336 13.42 11.73 -11.55
N LYS A 337 13.34 11.30 -12.82
CA LYS A 337 12.63 12.07 -13.85
C LYS A 337 11.13 12.00 -13.60
N VAL A 338 10.45 13.14 -13.67
CA VAL A 338 8.99 13.20 -13.53
C VAL A 338 8.28 12.30 -14.55
N ASN A 339 8.83 12.18 -15.76
CA ASN A 339 8.24 11.31 -16.77
C ASN A 339 8.27 9.82 -16.37
N ASP A 340 9.36 9.35 -15.75
CA ASP A 340 9.48 7.96 -15.30
C ASP A 340 8.49 7.67 -14.17
N PHE A 341 8.23 8.65 -13.31
CA PHE A 341 7.23 8.56 -12.24
C PHE A 341 5.80 8.57 -12.77
N LYS A 342 5.47 9.52 -13.65
CA LYS A 342 4.10 9.69 -14.19
C LYS A 342 3.71 8.63 -15.22
N ASN A 343 4.69 8.08 -15.93
CA ASN A 343 4.47 7.20 -17.06
C ASN A 343 5.33 5.92 -17.01
N PRO A 344 5.29 5.13 -15.91
CA PRO A 344 5.98 3.86 -15.89
C PRO A 344 5.39 2.94 -16.96
N THR A 345 6.24 2.44 -17.86
CA THR A 345 5.76 1.70 -19.04
C THR A 345 5.34 0.28 -18.68
N SER A 346 6.25 -0.55 -18.19
CA SER A 346 5.94 -1.93 -17.78
C SER A 346 6.68 -2.29 -16.50
N LEU A 347 6.26 -3.34 -15.83
CA LEU A 347 6.96 -3.84 -14.64
C LEU A 347 8.39 -4.31 -14.94
N THR A 348 8.64 -4.81 -16.14
CA THR A 348 9.96 -5.28 -16.58
C THR A 348 10.93 -4.15 -16.91
N SER A 349 10.44 -2.93 -17.11
CA SER A 349 11.24 -1.73 -17.46
C SER A 349 11.03 -0.55 -16.51
N ILE A 350 10.29 -0.74 -15.43
CA ILE A 350 10.02 0.31 -14.45
C ILE A 350 11.32 0.77 -13.77
N ASN A 351 11.45 2.08 -13.57
CA ASN A 351 12.52 2.60 -12.72
C ASN A 351 12.39 2.03 -11.30
N GLN A 352 13.46 1.46 -10.76
CA GLN A 352 13.50 0.81 -9.45
C GLN A 352 12.95 1.71 -8.34
N ASN A 353 13.33 2.98 -8.29
CA ASN A 353 12.88 3.89 -7.25
C ASN A 353 11.39 4.26 -7.40
N VAL A 354 10.87 4.25 -8.62
CA VAL A 354 9.43 4.40 -8.87
C VAL A 354 8.67 3.18 -8.34
N LEU A 355 9.17 1.97 -8.59
CA LEU A 355 8.60 0.74 -8.04
C LEU A 355 8.65 0.75 -6.50
N MET A 356 9.78 1.15 -5.92
CA MET A 356 9.94 1.30 -4.48
C MET A 356 8.93 2.31 -3.89
N CYS A 357 8.67 3.41 -4.61
CA CYS A 357 7.66 4.40 -4.21
C CYS A 357 6.23 3.83 -4.28
N GLN A 358 5.88 3.15 -5.37
CA GLN A 358 4.56 2.53 -5.53
C GLN A 358 4.30 1.43 -4.49
N THR A 359 5.34 0.72 -4.08
CA THR A 359 5.25 -0.35 -3.09
C THR A 359 5.36 0.14 -1.64
N GLY A 360 5.70 1.41 -1.40
CA GLY A 360 5.69 2.07 -0.08
C GLY A 360 7.02 2.12 0.64
N TYR A 361 8.13 1.71 0.01
CA TYR A 361 9.48 1.87 0.58
C TYR A 361 10.03 3.28 0.40
N LEU A 362 9.58 3.97 -0.63
CA LEU A 362 9.86 5.39 -0.85
C LEU A 362 8.55 6.17 -0.93
N THR A 363 8.65 7.47 -0.76
CA THR A 363 7.54 8.43 -0.87
C THR A 363 8.00 9.71 -1.53
N LEU A 364 7.07 10.57 -1.94
CA LEU A 364 7.39 11.90 -2.44
C LEU A 364 8.12 12.72 -1.36
N ARG A 365 9.16 13.43 -1.77
CA ARG A 365 9.94 14.37 -0.96
C ARG A 365 10.02 15.78 -1.60
N SER A 366 9.32 15.96 -2.72
CA SER A 366 9.15 17.25 -3.39
C SER A 366 7.83 17.25 -4.18
N PRO A 367 7.33 18.44 -4.60
CA PRO A 367 6.20 18.54 -5.52
C PRO A 367 6.47 17.83 -6.85
N VAL A 368 5.39 17.35 -7.50
CA VAL A 368 5.45 16.66 -8.79
C VAL A 368 5.12 17.65 -9.90
N TYR A 369 6.12 18.33 -10.40
CA TYR A 369 5.95 19.28 -11.49
C TYR A 369 5.59 18.61 -12.83
N SER A 370 5.28 19.39 -13.84
CA SER A 370 4.94 18.85 -15.16
C SER A 370 6.13 18.27 -15.92
N LYS A 371 7.33 18.79 -15.66
CA LYS A 371 8.60 18.40 -16.32
C LYS A 371 9.77 18.49 -15.35
N GLY A 372 10.90 17.83 -15.70
CA GLY A 372 12.14 17.88 -14.95
C GLY A 372 12.31 16.73 -13.99
N PHE A 373 12.81 17.04 -12.80
CA PHE A 373 13.11 16.06 -11.76
C PHE A 373 12.23 16.29 -10.54
N MET A 374 12.00 15.23 -9.80
CA MET A 374 11.39 15.22 -8.49
C MET A 374 12.21 14.35 -7.55
N THR A 375 11.96 14.44 -6.26
CA THR A 375 12.71 13.68 -5.27
C THR A 375 11.82 12.69 -4.53
N LEU A 376 12.37 11.51 -4.28
CA LEU A 376 11.83 10.48 -3.41
C LEU A 376 12.72 10.28 -2.20
N GLY A 377 12.19 9.74 -1.12
CA GLY A 377 12.94 9.38 0.09
C GLY A 377 12.15 8.41 0.94
N ILE A 378 12.78 7.88 1.98
CA ILE A 378 12.20 6.91 2.91
C ILE A 378 11.14 7.64 3.77
N PRO A 379 9.91 7.11 3.94
CA PRO A 379 8.86 7.83 4.63
C PRO A 379 9.10 7.98 6.15
N ASN A 380 9.61 6.96 6.82
CA ASN A 380 9.72 6.92 8.28
C ASN A 380 10.67 5.82 8.75
N SER A 381 10.93 5.75 10.07
CA SER A 381 11.87 4.81 10.67
C SER A 381 11.43 3.34 10.56
N GLU A 382 10.12 3.02 10.57
CA GLU A 382 9.63 1.66 10.33
C GLU A 382 10.08 1.15 8.97
N VAL A 383 9.86 1.96 7.91
CA VAL A 383 10.22 1.60 6.54
C VAL A 383 11.72 1.59 6.35
N TYR A 384 12.45 2.50 7.01
CA TYR A 384 13.90 2.49 6.99
C TYR A 384 14.46 1.15 7.49
N ASN A 385 14.00 0.67 8.65
CA ASN A 385 14.41 -0.62 9.18
C ASN A 385 13.96 -1.80 8.28
N ALA A 386 12.72 -1.77 7.80
CA ALA A 386 12.21 -2.78 6.86
C ALA A 386 13.03 -2.86 5.56
N LEU A 387 13.51 -1.73 5.06
CA LEU A 387 14.36 -1.67 3.88
C LEU A 387 15.74 -2.33 4.12
N PHE A 388 16.33 -2.14 5.31
CA PHE A 388 17.55 -2.86 5.69
C PHE A 388 17.35 -4.36 5.79
N SER A 389 16.25 -4.81 6.41
CA SER A 389 15.89 -6.24 6.47
C SER A 389 15.75 -6.82 5.07
N LEU A 390 15.09 -6.10 4.15
CA LEU A 390 14.95 -6.49 2.74
C LEU A 390 16.32 -6.59 2.03
N MET A 391 17.20 -5.60 2.21
CA MET A 391 18.53 -5.60 1.60
C MET A 391 19.39 -6.72 2.18
N ALA A 392 19.37 -6.94 3.47
CA ALA A 392 20.10 -8.01 4.13
C ALA A 392 19.70 -9.39 3.59
N LEU A 393 18.40 -9.66 3.46
CA LEU A 393 17.88 -10.90 2.86
C LEU A 393 18.31 -11.09 1.40
N ASN A 394 18.50 -10.00 0.67
CA ASN A 394 18.92 -10.05 -0.74
C ASN A 394 20.42 -10.25 -0.91
N ILE A 395 21.24 -9.80 0.05
CA ILE A 395 22.70 -9.84 -0.02
C ILE A 395 23.28 -11.07 0.67
N PHE A 396 22.75 -11.42 1.84
CA PHE A 396 23.31 -12.46 2.70
C PHE A 396 22.58 -13.81 2.58
N ASP A 397 22.01 -14.14 1.52
CA ASP A 397 21.37 -15.41 1.06
C ASP A 397 20.99 -16.48 2.15
N ASP A 398 21.25 -16.23 3.44
CA ASP A 398 20.95 -17.14 4.53
C ASP A 398 20.26 -16.44 5.72
N THR A 399 18.92 -16.54 5.73
CA THR A 399 18.07 -16.06 6.83
C THR A 399 18.41 -16.67 8.20
N LYS A 400 19.10 -17.82 8.22
CA LYS A 400 19.54 -18.46 9.47
C LYS A 400 20.64 -17.67 10.18
N LEU A 401 21.50 -16.98 9.43
CA LEU A 401 22.56 -16.15 10.01
C LEU A 401 22.01 -14.90 10.71
N LEU A 402 20.90 -14.36 10.24
CA LEU A 402 20.24 -13.21 10.87
C LEU A 402 19.53 -13.59 12.18
N SER A 403 18.96 -14.79 12.27
CA SER A 403 18.21 -15.24 13.45
C SER A 403 19.08 -15.66 14.66
N VAL A 404 20.34 -16.03 14.41
CA VAL A 404 21.26 -16.50 15.47
C VAL A 404 21.84 -15.34 16.30
N ASN A 405 21.74 -14.11 15.82
CA ASN A 405 22.67 -13.07 16.25
C ASN A 405 22.11 -12.01 17.22
N GLU A 406 20.78 -11.87 17.35
CA GLU A 406 20.22 -10.85 18.26
C GLU A 406 20.63 -11.13 19.73
N GLN A 407 20.64 -12.40 20.14
CA GLN A 407 21.09 -12.79 21.48
C GLN A 407 22.60 -12.67 21.65
N ILE A 408 23.38 -12.95 20.63
CA ILE A 408 24.86 -12.92 20.69
C ILE A 408 25.37 -11.49 20.74
N LEU A 409 24.80 -10.59 19.92
CA LEU A 409 25.19 -9.16 19.91
C LEU A 409 24.77 -8.41 21.15
N THR A 410 23.63 -8.75 21.76
CA THR A 410 23.20 -8.16 23.03
C THR A 410 24.04 -8.67 24.23
N GLN A 411 24.73 -9.80 24.08
CA GLN A 411 25.59 -10.41 25.10
C GLN A 411 27.09 -10.18 24.83
N SER A 412 27.48 -9.85 23.61
CA SER A 412 28.88 -9.61 23.22
C SER A 412 29.37 -8.26 23.72
N LYS A 413 30.48 -8.25 24.41
CA LYS A 413 31.12 -7.04 24.97
C LYS A 413 32.36 -6.60 24.20
N ASP A 414 32.78 -7.34 23.17
CA ASP A 414 34.02 -7.13 22.45
C ASP A 414 33.76 -6.90 20.93
N ALA A 415 34.32 -5.82 20.39
CA ALA A 415 34.28 -5.51 18.96
C ALA A 415 34.91 -6.63 18.10
N GLY A 416 35.89 -7.39 18.63
CA GLY A 416 36.52 -8.51 17.94
C GLY A 416 35.53 -9.66 17.68
N GLU A 417 34.63 -9.96 18.59
CA GLU A 417 33.60 -10.97 18.42
C GLU A 417 32.59 -10.55 17.34
N ILE A 418 32.20 -9.28 17.33
CA ILE A 418 31.29 -8.72 16.30
C ILE A 418 31.91 -8.82 14.92
N LEU A 419 33.19 -8.46 14.79
CA LEU A 419 33.95 -8.57 13.53
C LEU A 419 34.16 -10.03 13.11
N GLY A 420 34.34 -10.94 14.06
CA GLY A 420 34.43 -12.38 13.79
C GLY A 420 33.14 -12.95 13.21
N LEU A 421 31.99 -12.56 13.79
CA LEU A 421 30.68 -12.91 13.28
C LEU A 421 30.43 -12.30 11.88
N PHE A 422 30.80 -11.03 11.69
CA PHE A 422 30.68 -10.38 10.39
C PHE A 422 31.53 -11.07 9.31
N ASN A 423 32.75 -11.49 9.61
CA ASN A 423 33.57 -12.26 8.68
C ASN A 423 32.92 -13.58 8.27
N THR A 424 32.18 -14.22 9.17
CA THR A 424 31.41 -15.44 8.86
C THR A 424 30.27 -15.11 7.89
N VAL A 425 29.60 -13.99 8.09
CA VAL A 425 28.54 -13.50 7.17
C VAL A 425 29.12 -13.09 5.82
N LEU A 426 30.26 -12.40 5.78
CA LEU A 426 30.93 -12.01 4.54
C LEU A 426 31.24 -13.22 3.64
N ASN A 427 31.59 -14.36 4.23
CA ASN A 427 31.86 -15.60 3.47
C ASN A 427 30.63 -16.17 2.75
N THR A 428 29.42 -15.71 3.09
CA THR A 428 28.17 -16.13 2.42
C THR A 428 27.81 -15.20 1.25
N VAL A 429 28.45 -14.03 1.14
CA VAL A 429 28.20 -13.06 0.08
C VAL A 429 28.79 -13.54 -1.25
N SER A 430 27.97 -13.62 -2.30
CA SER A 430 28.46 -13.95 -3.63
C SER A 430 29.39 -12.85 -4.15
N TYR A 431 30.67 -13.18 -4.35
CA TYR A 431 31.66 -12.24 -4.88
C TYR A 431 31.31 -11.71 -6.28
N ASP A 432 30.72 -12.54 -7.12
CA ASP A 432 30.26 -12.15 -8.46
C ASP A 432 29.14 -11.11 -8.41
N ASN A 433 28.37 -11.15 -7.33
CA ASN A 433 27.24 -10.27 -7.12
C ASN A 433 27.61 -8.98 -6.38
N TYR A 434 28.52 -9.09 -5.41
CA TYR A 434 28.99 -7.99 -4.56
C TYR A 434 30.51 -8.06 -4.44
N PRO A 435 31.25 -7.65 -5.48
CA PRO A 435 32.72 -7.67 -5.44
C PRO A 435 33.20 -6.73 -4.34
N ILE A 436 33.94 -7.27 -3.38
CA ILE A 436 34.55 -6.49 -2.30
C ILE A 436 35.78 -5.76 -2.90
N SER A 437 35.54 -4.63 -3.52
CA SER A 437 36.53 -3.87 -4.28
C SER A 437 37.08 -2.65 -3.54
N SER A 438 36.46 -2.27 -2.41
CA SER A 438 36.86 -1.09 -1.64
C SER A 438 36.42 -1.20 -0.18
N GLU A 439 37.06 -0.39 0.67
CA GLU A 439 36.69 -0.23 2.09
C GLU A 439 35.22 0.19 2.24
N ALA A 440 34.71 1.05 1.37
CA ALA A 440 33.34 1.52 1.37
C ALA A 440 32.32 0.36 1.21
N VAL A 441 32.64 -0.66 0.40
CA VAL A 441 31.78 -1.85 0.24
C VAL A 441 31.76 -2.67 1.54
N VAL A 442 32.90 -2.86 2.19
CA VAL A 442 32.99 -3.58 3.48
C VAL A 442 32.21 -2.85 4.56
N GLN A 443 32.38 -1.54 4.64
CA GLN A 443 31.67 -0.69 5.59
C GLN A 443 30.15 -0.76 5.41
N GLN A 444 29.68 -0.74 4.16
CA GLN A 444 28.26 -0.92 3.84
C GLN A 444 27.72 -2.27 4.28
N LEU A 445 28.41 -3.34 3.95
CA LEU A 445 28.03 -4.70 4.30
C LEU A 445 27.98 -4.86 5.84
N LEU A 446 29.00 -4.29 6.54
CA LEU A 446 29.02 -4.29 8.00
C LEU A 446 27.87 -3.46 8.58
N TYR A 447 27.60 -2.27 8.05
CA TYR A 447 26.51 -1.43 8.49
C TYR A 447 25.15 -2.13 8.32
N MET A 448 24.93 -2.75 7.16
CA MET A 448 23.70 -3.50 6.88
C MET A 448 23.56 -4.72 7.79
N TYR A 449 24.63 -5.45 8.01
CA TYR A 449 24.68 -6.56 8.94
C TYR A 449 24.28 -6.12 10.35
N LEU A 450 24.92 -5.06 10.87
CA LEU A 450 24.65 -4.54 12.20
C LEU A 450 23.25 -3.96 12.34
N LYS A 451 22.73 -3.25 11.33
CA LYS A 451 21.35 -2.71 11.32
C LYS A 451 20.30 -3.80 11.26
N GLY A 452 20.57 -4.90 10.56
CA GLY A 452 19.68 -6.07 10.56
C GLY A 452 19.60 -6.78 11.93
N ILE A 453 20.53 -6.50 12.84
CA ILE A 453 20.63 -7.15 14.15
C ILE A 453 20.40 -6.17 15.31
N CYS A 454 20.74 -4.90 15.17
CA CYS A 454 20.69 -3.88 16.21
C CYS A 454 19.80 -2.70 15.80
N ASN A 455 18.90 -2.28 16.68
CA ASN A 455 18.02 -1.13 16.45
C ASN A 455 18.72 0.24 16.42
N SER A 456 19.97 0.32 16.89
CA SER A 456 20.73 1.58 16.98
C SER A 456 22.17 1.36 16.48
N VAL A 457 22.38 1.65 15.22
CA VAL A 457 23.72 1.66 14.58
C VAL A 457 23.88 2.96 13.83
N THR A 458 24.98 3.66 14.03
CA THR A 458 25.31 4.91 13.31
C THR A 458 26.61 4.70 12.56
N ALA A 459 26.61 4.95 11.25
CA ALA A 459 27.81 4.92 10.44
C ALA A 459 28.55 6.26 10.58
N GLU A 460 29.87 6.21 10.76
CA GLU A 460 30.77 7.38 10.75
C GLU A 460 30.30 8.56 11.61
N LEU A 461 30.37 8.42 12.94
CA LEU A 461 30.26 9.57 13.82
C LEU A 461 31.46 10.51 13.60
N HIS A 462 31.25 11.58 12.83
CA HIS A 462 32.23 12.65 12.74
C HIS A 462 32.37 13.35 14.10
N SER A 463 33.44 13.08 14.80
CA SER A 463 33.77 13.85 15.99
C SER A 463 34.31 15.21 15.57
N SER A 464 34.04 16.27 16.36
CA SER A 464 34.50 17.65 16.12
C SER A 464 36.01 17.82 16.12
N LYS A 465 36.79 16.72 16.17
CA LYS A 465 38.27 16.69 16.17
C LYS A 465 38.86 15.86 15.04
N GLY A 466 38.11 15.53 13.99
CA GLY A 466 38.60 14.78 12.82
C GLY A 466 38.21 13.33 12.85
#